data_0eb9149a6449f60c39bd4e301f5427d7
#
_entry.id   0eb9149a6449f60c39bd4e301f5427d7
#
_cell.length_a   1.000
_cell.length_b   1.000
_cell.length_c   1.000
_cell.angle_alpha   90.00
_cell.angle_beta   90.00
_cell.angle_gamma   90.00
#
_symmetry.space_group_name_H-M   'P 1'
#
loop_
_entity.id
_entity.type
_entity.pdbx_description
1 polymer ?
#
loop_
_entity_poly.entity_id
_entity_poly.type
_entity_poly.pdbx_seq_one_letter_code
_entity_poly.pdbx_strand_id
1 'polypeptide(L)'
;MKKFLLILVSLFIMGTPSVMAQAGKVAGKVTDASGTPLIGVSVTVKDTVKGTATDVDGNYALDAQKTDVLVFEFLGYKTQEITVGSQTVINVSLVEDM
;
A
#
# COMPACT_ATOMS: atom_id res chain seq x y z
N MET A 1 -35.09 28.84 -26.84
CA MET A 1 -34.64 28.51 -26.65
C MET A 1 -33.85 28.11 -26.38
N LYS A 2 -33.66 27.92 -26.35
CA LYS A 2 -32.93 27.41 -26.11
C LYS A 2 -32.11 27.42 -25.50
N LYS A 3 -31.91 27.40 -25.03
CA LYS A 3 -31.09 27.35 -24.44
C LYS A 3 -30.88 26.90 -23.58
N PHE A 4 -30.93 26.46 -23.09
CA PHE A 4 -30.57 25.99 -22.20
C PHE A 4 -30.13 25.07 -22.05
N LEU A 5 -30.35 24.74 -22.25
CA LEU A 5 -29.86 23.89 -22.17
C LEU A 5 -28.77 23.68 -22.07
N LEU A 6 -28.39 23.74 -22.15
CA LEU A 6 -27.28 23.55 -22.07
C LEU A 6 -26.71 23.62 -21.04
N ILE A 7 -26.92 23.80 -20.39
CA ILE A 7 -26.36 23.87 -19.39
C ILE A 7 -26.18 22.87 -18.72
N LEU A 8 -26.66 22.40 -18.67
CA LEU A 8 -26.41 21.53 -18.03
C LEU A 8 -25.54 20.79 -18.10
N VAL A 9 -25.42 20.66 -18.63
CA VAL A 9 -24.60 19.97 -18.83
C VAL A 9 -23.49 20.15 -18.33
N SER A 10 -23.29 20.77 -18.11
CA SER A 10 -22.18 20.96 -17.63
C SER A 10 -22.01 20.59 -16.48
N LEU A 11 -22.56 20.35 -15.90
CA LEU A 11 -22.28 20.05 -14.78
C LEU A 11 -21.85 18.92 -14.56
N PHE A 12 -21.96 18.40 -15.03
CA PHE A 12 -21.50 17.40 -14.74
C PHE A 12 -20.36 17.16 -14.55
N ILE A 13 -20.03 17.35 -14.76
CA ILE A 13 -18.97 17.12 -14.68
C ILE A 13 -18.32 17.09 -13.78
N MET A 14 -18.50 17.28 -13.11
CA MET A 14 -17.87 17.25 -12.23
C MET A 14 -17.58 16.32 -11.70
N GLY A 15 -17.78 15.85 -11.65
CA GLY A 15 -17.48 15.03 -10.95
C GLY A 15 -16.57 14.60 -10.79
N THR A 16 -16.32 14.19 -10.57
CA THR A 16 -15.51 13.71 -10.34
C THR A 16 -14.74 13.69 -9.70
N PRO A 17 -14.55 13.71 -9.21
CA PRO A 17 -13.61 13.67 -8.53
C PRO A 17 -13.31 12.82 -7.83
N SER A 18 -13.40 12.57 -7.47
CA SER A 18 -13.10 11.86 -6.79
C SER A 18 -12.16 11.22 -6.80
N VAL A 19 -12.01 10.91 -6.83
CA VAL A 19 -11.24 10.30 -6.94
C VAL A 19 -10.13 10.39 -6.52
N MET A 20 -9.66 10.90 -6.35
CA MET A 20 -8.60 11.03 -5.91
C MET A 20 -8.41 10.88 -4.71
N ALA A 21 -9.08 10.92 -4.20
CA ALA A 21 -8.89 10.82 -2.89
C ALA A 21 -8.48 9.57 -2.40
N GLN A 22 -8.33 8.65 -3.13
CA GLN A 22 -8.05 7.49 -2.54
C GLN A 22 -6.72 7.39 -2.06
N ALA A 23 -6.52 6.71 -1.02
CA ALA A 23 -5.25 6.37 -0.52
C ALA A 23 -4.53 5.61 -1.55
N GLY A 24 -3.28 5.70 -1.59
CA GLY A 24 -2.52 4.97 -2.54
C GLY A 24 -2.49 3.50 -2.18
N LYS A 25 -2.29 2.68 -3.17
CA LYS A 25 -2.04 1.28 -2.95
C LYS A 25 -0.54 1.08 -2.96
N VAL A 26 -0.04 0.36 -1.97
CA VAL A 26 1.38 0.04 -1.87
C VAL A 26 1.52 -1.46 -2.09
N ALA A 27 2.48 -1.85 -2.87
CA ALA A 27 2.75 -3.24 -3.14
C ALA A 27 4.25 -3.48 -3.11
N GLY A 28 4.65 -4.72 -2.98
CA GLY A 28 6.07 -5.04 -3.01
C GLY A 28 6.31 -6.51 -2.75
N LYS A 29 7.56 -6.82 -2.56
CA LYS A 29 8.00 -8.18 -2.32
C LYS A 29 8.87 -8.20 -1.08
N VAL A 30 8.71 -9.22 -0.25
CA VAL A 30 9.52 -9.42 0.93
C VAL A 30 10.36 -10.68 0.72
N THR A 31 11.67 -10.52 0.93
CA THR A 31 12.61 -11.63 0.76
C THR A 31 13.49 -11.71 1.99
N ASP A 32 14.28 -12.78 2.07
CA ASP A 32 15.35 -12.84 3.07
C ASP A 32 16.62 -12.23 2.48
N ALA A 33 17.71 -12.32 3.22
CA ALA A 33 18.96 -11.67 2.81
C ALA A 33 19.54 -12.28 1.53
N SER A 34 19.17 -13.50 1.20
CA SER A 34 19.67 -14.15 -0.01
C SER A 34 18.75 -13.97 -1.20
N GLY A 35 17.64 -13.24 -1.01
CA GLY A 35 16.71 -12.98 -2.10
C GLY A 35 15.57 -13.99 -2.22
N THR A 36 15.49 -14.93 -1.29
CA THR A 36 14.43 -15.93 -1.31
C THR A 36 13.13 -15.32 -0.82
N PRO A 37 12.02 -15.46 -1.56
CA PRO A 37 10.74 -14.89 -1.11
C PRO A 37 10.30 -15.51 0.20
N LEU A 38 9.70 -14.68 1.07
CA LEU A 38 9.18 -15.12 2.35
C LEU A 38 7.67 -15.08 2.32
N ILE A 39 7.06 -16.24 2.57
CA ILE A 39 5.60 -16.36 2.60
C ILE A 39 5.11 -16.17 4.02
N GLY A 40 3.99 -15.48 4.17
CA GLY A 40 3.37 -15.32 5.49
C GLY A 40 3.93 -14.20 6.34
N VAL A 41 4.73 -13.32 5.75
CA VAL A 41 5.24 -12.16 6.49
C VAL A 41 4.07 -11.22 6.77
N SER A 42 3.96 -10.77 8.02
CA SER A 42 2.91 -9.84 8.41
C SER A 42 3.32 -8.43 7.98
N VAL A 43 2.46 -7.77 7.22
CA VAL A 43 2.66 -6.39 6.79
C VAL A 43 1.48 -5.59 7.30
N THR A 44 1.72 -4.70 8.26
CA THR A 44 0.63 -3.94 8.89
C THR A 44 0.93 -2.46 8.83
N VAL A 45 -0.13 -1.67 8.97
CA VAL A 45 0.02 -0.21 9.10
C VAL A 45 0.13 0.08 10.59
N LYS A 46 1.22 0.69 10.98
CA LYS A 46 1.51 0.93 12.39
C LYS A 46 0.36 1.66 13.08
N ASP A 47 0.06 1.22 14.29
CA ASP A 47 -1.00 1.79 15.13
C ASP A 47 -2.41 1.59 14.58
N THR A 48 -2.59 0.65 13.67
CA THR A 48 -3.92 0.29 13.17
C THR A 48 -4.04 -1.22 13.13
N VAL A 49 -5.24 -1.68 12.78
CA VAL A 49 -5.46 -3.11 12.59
C VAL A 49 -5.40 -3.50 11.11
N LYS A 50 -5.07 -2.54 10.25
CA LYS A 50 -4.97 -2.82 8.82
C LYS A 50 -3.72 -3.61 8.53
N GLY A 51 -3.83 -4.64 7.72
CA GLY A 51 -2.64 -5.39 7.36
C GLY A 51 -2.94 -6.49 6.37
N THR A 52 -1.89 -7.14 5.95
CA THR A 52 -1.95 -8.26 5.02
C THR A 52 -0.76 -9.17 5.31
N ALA A 53 -0.66 -10.24 4.53
CA ALA A 53 0.47 -11.15 4.65
C ALA A 53 0.99 -11.44 3.25
N THR A 54 2.28 -11.76 3.14
CA THR A 54 2.86 -12.08 1.84
C THR A 54 2.40 -13.44 1.35
N ASP A 55 2.31 -13.57 0.03
CA ASP A 55 1.90 -14.81 -0.61
C ASP A 55 3.11 -15.71 -0.90
N VAL A 56 2.91 -16.78 -1.67
CA VAL A 56 3.98 -17.76 -1.91
C VAL A 56 5.17 -17.17 -2.66
N ASP A 57 4.96 -16.09 -3.38
CA ASP A 57 6.03 -15.41 -4.09
C ASP A 57 6.61 -14.26 -3.29
N GLY A 58 6.18 -14.10 -2.03
CA GLY A 58 6.62 -13.01 -1.18
C GLY A 58 5.96 -11.69 -1.47
N ASN A 59 4.96 -11.65 -2.33
CA ASN A 59 4.30 -10.41 -2.72
C ASN A 59 3.23 -10.02 -1.74
N TYR A 60 3.05 -8.71 -1.56
CA TYR A 60 1.98 -8.16 -0.73
C TYR A 60 1.44 -6.90 -1.38
N ALA A 61 0.23 -6.53 -0.99
CA ALA A 61 -0.37 -5.27 -1.41
C ALA A 61 -1.38 -4.85 -0.36
N LEU A 62 -1.41 -3.56 -0.07
CA LEU A 62 -2.41 -3.02 0.85
C LEU A 62 -2.55 -1.53 0.59
N ASP A 63 -3.64 -0.96 1.11
CA ASP A 63 -3.87 0.47 1.00
C ASP A 63 -3.14 1.18 2.13
N ALA A 64 -2.42 2.23 1.80
CA ALA A 64 -1.69 3.01 2.78
C ALA A 64 -1.52 4.43 2.27
N GLN A 65 -1.33 5.34 3.19
CA GLN A 65 -1.14 6.74 2.87
C GLN A 65 0.31 7.13 3.04
N LYS A 66 0.67 8.29 2.51
CA LYS A 66 2.05 8.75 2.58
C LYS A 66 2.60 8.81 3.99
N THR A 67 1.75 9.15 4.94
CA THR A 67 2.19 9.32 6.33
C THR A 67 2.22 8.02 7.10
N ASP A 68 1.73 6.93 6.50
CA ASP A 68 1.67 5.65 7.19
C ASP A 68 3.05 5.01 7.27
N VAL A 69 3.24 4.23 8.33
CA VAL A 69 4.45 3.43 8.50
C VAL A 69 4.03 1.97 8.38
N LEU A 70 4.70 1.24 7.52
CA LEU A 70 4.45 -0.19 7.36
C LEU A 70 5.39 -0.95 8.28
N VAL A 71 4.85 -1.94 8.97
CA VAL A 71 5.60 -2.78 9.87
C VAL A 71 5.67 -4.17 9.28
N PHE A 72 6.88 -4.67 9.07
CA PHE A 72 7.12 -6.00 8.49
C PHE A 72 7.65 -6.90 9.60
N GLU A 73 6.87 -7.94 9.92
CA GLU A 73 7.22 -8.85 11.01
C GLU A 73 7.16 -10.29 10.54
N PHE A 74 8.15 -11.07 10.94
CA PHE A 74 8.17 -12.49 10.65
C PHE A 74 8.94 -13.18 11.76
N LEU A 75 8.42 -14.31 12.20
CA LEU A 75 9.04 -15.03 13.31
C LEU A 75 10.48 -15.43 12.95
N GLY A 76 11.41 -15.07 13.80
CA GLY A 76 12.81 -15.37 13.56
C GLY A 76 13.55 -14.30 12.80
N TYR A 77 12.88 -13.20 12.45
CA TYR A 77 13.51 -12.11 11.71
C TYR A 77 13.32 -10.80 12.44
N LYS A 78 14.21 -9.86 12.18
CA LYS A 78 14.11 -8.54 12.78
C LYS A 78 12.96 -7.77 12.16
N THR A 79 12.16 -7.15 12.98
CA THR A 79 11.06 -6.30 12.52
C THR A 79 11.61 -5.07 11.84
N GLN A 80 11.00 -4.66 10.73
CA GLN A 80 11.37 -3.43 10.05
C GLN A 80 10.17 -2.52 9.93
N GLU A 81 10.41 -1.22 10.04
CA GLU A 81 9.38 -0.21 9.89
C GLU A 81 9.81 0.73 8.77
N ILE A 82 8.92 0.95 7.81
CA ILE A 82 9.24 1.78 6.64
C ILE A 82 8.11 2.75 6.40
N THR A 83 8.43 4.04 6.35
CA THR A 83 7.45 5.07 6.02
C THR A 83 7.13 5.00 4.53
N VAL A 84 5.85 5.04 4.19
CA VAL A 84 5.41 4.94 2.80
C VAL A 84 5.94 6.08 1.95
N GLY A 85 5.72 7.33 2.38
CA GLY A 85 6.15 8.48 1.61
C GLY A 85 5.48 8.51 0.27
N SER A 86 6.23 8.78 -0.77
CA SER A 86 5.68 8.80 -2.12
C SER A 86 5.86 7.50 -2.86
N GLN A 87 6.29 6.45 -2.17
CA GLN A 87 6.53 5.16 -2.80
C GLN A 87 5.25 4.39 -3.03
N THR A 88 5.14 3.74 -4.18
CA THR A 88 4.03 2.83 -4.45
C THR A 88 4.50 1.39 -4.47
N VAL A 89 5.81 1.19 -4.56
CA VAL A 89 6.42 -0.14 -4.50
C VAL A 89 7.48 -0.10 -3.41
N ILE A 90 7.35 -0.97 -2.42
CA ILE A 90 8.30 -1.06 -1.31
C ILE A 90 8.72 -2.52 -1.17
N ASN A 91 9.92 -2.81 -1.61
CA ASN A 91 10.50 -4.15 -1.48
C ASN A 91 11.37 -4.18 -0.25
N VAL A 92 11.30 -5.28 0.49
CA VAL A 92 11.94 -5.38 1.79
C VAL A 92 12.76 -6.67 1.86
N SER A 93 13.94 -6.57 2.40
CA SER A 93 14.77 -7.74 2.70
C SER A 93 14.85 -7.86 4.22
N LEU A 94 14.32 -8.95 4.76
CA LEU A 94 14.36 -9.17 6.21
C LEU A 94 15.62 -9.91 6.59
N VAL A 95 16.12 -9.58 7.78
CA VAL A 95 17.35 -10.15 8.29
C VAL A 95 17.01 -11.02 9.50
N GLU A 96 17.63 -12.18 9.57
CA GLU A 96 17.39 -13.08 10.69
C GLU A 96 17.80 -12.43 12.00
N ASP A 97 17.01 -12.68 13.02
CA ASP A 97 17.28 -12.18 14.35
C ASP A 97 17.83 -13.34 15.15
N MET A 98 19.15 -13.34 15.30
CA MET A 98 19.82 -14.47 15.94
C MET A 98 19.89 -14.33 17.44
#